data_196d17508f7432856005cdcc5a28a0aa
#
_entry.id   196d17508f7432856005cdcc5a28a0aa
#
_cell.length_a   1.000
_cell.length_b   1.000
_cell.length_c   1.000
_cell.angle_alpha   90.00
_cell.angle_beta   90.00
_cell.angle_gamma   90.00
#
_symmetry.space_group_name_H-M   'P 1'
#
loop_
_entity.id
_entity.type
_entity.pdbx_description
1 polymer ?
#
loop_
_entity_poly.entity_id
_entity_poly.type
_entity_poly.pdbx_seq_one_letter_code
_entity_poly.pdbx_strand_id
1 'polypeptide(L)'
;MSDVQTDSLYSNLDMQGADMQPLSPIHFIQRVSYVFAKKTAIIYGERRISYAEFGSRCRQLAAAIIGAGIEPQTTVSVLCPNVPEMLELHFAVPMTGAVLNTINTRLDAKTVATILGHGESQMLFVDCEYADVAEAALAMCDRTIQVIGIDDSAVDVG
;
A
#
# COMPACT_ATOMS: atom_id res chain seq x y z
N MET A 1 -2.23 3.63 -61.88
CA MET A 1 -2.99 3.87 -60.66
C MET A 1 -1.96 4.21 -59.60
N SER A 2 -1.81 5.48 -59.31
CA SER A 2 -0.85 5.99 -58.34
C SER A 2 -1.48 5.91 -56.96
N ASP A 3 -0.85 5.12 -56.08
CA ASP A 3 -1.19 5.09 -54.66
C ASP A 3 -0.98 6.48 -54.07
N VAL A 4 -2.07 7.15 -53.72
CA VAL A 4 -2.04 8.37 -52.91
C VAL A 4 -1.72 7.92 -51.50
N GLN A 5 -0.46 8.01 -51.15
CA GLN A 5 -0.01 7.88 -49.77
C GLN A 5 -0.56 9.08 -49.00
N THR A 6 -1.68 8.87 -48.31
CA THR A 6 -2.22 9.84 -47.36
C THR A 6 -1.27 9.84 -46.17
N ASP A 7 -0.21 10.68 -46.20
CA ASP A 7 0.56 11.04 -45.03
C ASP A 7 -0.42 11.67 -44.02
N SER A 8 -0.78 10.88 -43.02
CA SER A 8 -1.59 11.39 -41.91
C SER A 8 -0.83 12.51 -41.26
N LEU A 9 -1.43 13.69 -41.08
CA LEU A 9 -0.89 14.83 -40.31
C LEU A 9 -0.38 14.42 -38.91
N TYR A 10 -0.69 13.22 -38.50
CA TYR A 10 -0.36 12.64 -37.17
C TYR A 10 0.65 11.49 -37.22
N SER A 11 1.19 11.14 -38.43
CA SER A 11 2.13 10.01 -38.58
C SER A 11 3.48 10.22 -37.92
N ASN A 12 3.82 11.47 -37.56
CA ASN A 12 5.09 11.84 -36.90
C ASN A 12 4.91 12.19 -35.43
N LEU A 13 3.74 11.92 -34.83
CA LEU A 13 3.54 12.07 -33.39
C LEU A 13 3.97 10.79 -32.68
N ASP A 14 5.27 10.59 -32.60
CA ASP A 14 5.81 9.57 -31.70
C ASP A 14 5.40 9.91 -30.27
N MET A 15 4.77 8.95 -29.60
CA MET A 15 4.43 9.10 -28.17
C MET A 15 5.73 9.34 -27.40
N GLN A 16 5.94 10.55 -26.96
CA GLN A 16 7.04 10.89 -26.07
C GLN A 16 6.75 10.28 -24.70
N GLY A 17 7.77 9.77 -24.01
CA GLY A 17 7.61 9.25 -22.65
C GLY A 17 7.00 10.25 -21.66
N ALA A 18 7.05 11.56 -21.98
CA ALA A 18 6.39 12.63 -21.23
C ALA A 18 4.86 12.67 -21.44
N ASP A 19 4.34 12.11 -22.53
CA ASP A 19 2.93 12.16 -22.90
C ASP A 19 2.13 10.98 -22.33
N MET A 20 2.83 9.94 -21.88
CA MET A 20 2.23 8.74 -21.31
C MET A 20 2.66 8.55 -19.85
N GLN A 21 1.75 8.85 -18.95
CA GLN A 21 1.90 8.47 -17.56
C GLN A 21 0.88 7.36 -17.24
N PRO A 22 1.33 6.15 -16.84
CA PRO A 22 0.40 5.09 -16.47
C PRO A 22 -0.52 5.57 -15.33
N LEU A 23 -1.82 5.29 -15.43
CA LEU A 23 -2.74 5.54 -14.35
C LEU A 23 -2.36 4.65 -13.16
N SER A 24 -1.93 5.28 -12.08
CA SER A 24 -1.58 4.61 -10.83
C SER A 24 -2.28 5.29 -9.65
N PRO A 25 -2.76 4.52 -8.66
CA PRO A 25 -3.29 5.09 -7.42
C PRO A 25 -2.33 6.08 -6.75
N ILE A 26 -1.02 5.88 -6.91
CA ILE A 26 0.03 6.75 -6.36
C ILE A 26 -0.08 8.18 -6.92
N HIS A 27 -0.36 8.33 -8.20
CA HIS A 27 -0.54 9.66 -8.80
C HIS A 27 -1.78 10.38 -8.26
N PHE A 28 -2.82 9.64 -7.94
CA PHE A 28 -4.02 10.24 -7.32
C PHE A 28 -3.73 10.81 -5.95
N ILE A 29 -3.05 10.06 -5.05
CA ILE A 29 -2.73 10.56 -3.71
C ILE A 29 -1.78 11.76 -3.78
N GLN A 30 -0.81 11.76 -4.68
CA GLN A 30 0.07 12.91 -4.91
C GLN A 30 -0.72 14.16 -5.31
N ARG A 31 -1.61 14.01 -6.31
CA ARG A 31 -2.43 15.10 -6.81
C ARG A 31 -3.40 15.64 -5.76
N VAL A 32 -4.15 14.76 -5.08
CA VAL A 32 -5.17 15.20 -4.10
C VAL A 32 -4.53 15.81 -2.86
N SER A 33 -3.35 15.36 -2.45
CA SER A 33 -2.59 15.93 -1.34
C SER A 33 -2.18 17.39 -1.59
N TYR A 34 -2.03 17.77 -2.86
CA TYR A 34 -1.74 19.15 -3.26
C TYR A 34 -3.02 19.96 -3.51
N VAL A 35 -3.91 19.44 -4.38
CA VAL A 35 -5.11 20.20 -4.83
C VAL A 35 -6.14 20.34 -3.71
N PHE A 36 -6.33 19.30 -2.90
CA PHE A 36 -7.30 19.25 -1.82
C PHE A 36 -6.67 19.18 -0.43
N ALA A 37 -5.47 19.73 -0.29
CA ALA A 37 -4.61 19.63 0.89
C ALA A 37 -5.35 19.73 2.23
N LYS A 38 -6.24 20.73 2.35
CA LYS A 38 -6.97 21.05 3.60
C LYS A 38 -8.29 20.29 3.77
N LYS A 39 -8.74 19.53 2.75
CA LYS A 39 -9.96 18.72 2.87
C LYS A 39 -9.68 17.48 3.70
N THR A 40 -10.68 17.04 4.46
CA THR A 40 -10.62 15.79 5.21
C THR A 40 -10.59 14.61 4.24
N ALA A 41 -9.58 13.76 4.38
CA ALA A 41 -9.41 12.51 3.64
C ALA A 41 -9.97 11.33 4.43
N ILE A 42 -9.72 11.29 5.74
CA ILE A 42 -10.08 10.16 6.61
C ILE A 42 -10.78 10.71 7.86
N ILE A 43 -11.84 10.02 8.27
CA ILE A 43 -12.53 10.20 9.53
C ILE A 43 -12.46 8.86 10.26
N TYR A 44 -11.85 8.85 11.45
CA TYR A 44 -11.72 7.66 12.28
C TYR A 44 -11.95 8.05 13.76
N GLY A 45 -13.10 7.68 14.30
CA GLY A 45 -13.55 8.23 15.57
C GLY A 45 -13.54 9.78 15.55
N GLU A 46 -12.87 10.39 16.50
CA GLU A 46 -12.67 11.84 16.56
C GLU A 46 -11.51 12.35 15.68
N ARG A 47 -10.67 11.45 15.18
CA ARG A 47 -9.53 11.83 14.30
C ARG A 47 -10.05 12.29 12.95
N ARG A 48 -9.50 13.41 12.48
CA ARG A 48 -9.74 13.96 11.15
C ARG A 48 -8.39 14.17 10.48
N ILE A 49 -8.11 13.38 9.46
CA ILE A 49 -6.84 13.43 8.72
C ILE A 49 -7.10 14.13 7.40
N SER A 50 -6.36 15.19 7.11
CA SER A 50 -6.45 15.90 5.84
C SER A 50 -5.73 15.14 4.72
N TYR A 51 -6.03 15.48 3.43
CA TYR A 51 -5.31 14.90 2.30
C TYR A 51 -3.80 15.22 2.33
N ALA A 52 -3.40 16.40 2.79
CA ALA A 52 -1.98 16.75 2.92
C ALA A 52 -1.29 15.87 3.97
N GLU A 53 -1.92 15.68 5.12
CA GLU A 53 -1.42 14.82 6.18
C GLU A 53 -1.37 13.37 5.74
N PHE A 54 -2.46 12.83 5.19
CA PHE A 54 -2.53 11.47 4.68
C PHE A 54 -1.41 11.19 3.67
N GLY A 55 -1.23 12.05 2.67
CA GLY A 55 -0.15 11.90 1.69
C GLY A 55 1.25 12.02 2.30
N SER A 56 1.42 12.83 3.36
CA SER A 56 2.69 12.90 4.11
C SER A 56 2.98 11.60 4.85
N ARG A 57 1.98 11.05 5.56
CA ARG A 57 2.08 9.79 6.29
C ARG A 57 2.39 8.62 5.36
N CYS A 58 1.71 8.52 4.20
CA CYS A 58 2.01 7.51 3.19
C CYS A 58 3.47 7.56 2.72
N ARG A 59 4.02 8.77 2.47
CA ARG A 59 5.44 8.90 2.05
C ARG A 59 6.41 8.55 3.18
N GLN A 60 6.11 8.92 4.42
CA GLN A 60 6.93 8.57 5.59
C GLN A 60 6.96 7.06 5.80
N LEU A 61 5.79 6.40 5.70
CA LEU A 61 5.67 4.96 5.81
C LEU A 61 6.42 4.24 4.68
N ALA A 62 6.30 4.73 3.42
CA ALA A 62 7.07 4.19 2.31
C ALA A 62 8.59 4.31 2.52
N ALA A 63 9.05 5.47 3.02
CA ALA A 63 10.47 5.67 3.35
C ALA A 63 10.94 4.73 4.47
N ALA A 64 10.10 4.48 5.49
CA ALA A 64 10.40 3.54 6.57
C ALA A 64 10.50 2.09 6.07
N ILE A 65 9.58 1.68 5.17
CA ILE A 65 9.59 0.34 4.54
C ILE A 65 10.88 0.15 3.73
N ILE A 66 11.28 1.13 2.92
CA ILE A 66 12.55 1.11 2.18
C ILE A 66 13.73 1.06 3.16
N GLY A 67 13.71 1.88 4.20
CA GLY A 67 14.76 1.91 5.22
C GLY A 67 14.91 0.60 6.01
N ALA A 68 13.83 -0.20 6.08
CA ALA A 68 13.83 -1.54 6.65
C ALA A 68 14.39 -2.62 5.69
N GLY A 69 14.82 -2.25 4.49
CA GLY A 69 15.43 -3.15 3.51
C GLY A 69 14.44 -3.88 2.61
N ILE A 70 13.17 -3.44 2.52
CA ILE A 70 12.19 -4.00 1.60
C ILE A 70 12.51 -3.50 0.19
N GLU A 71 12.73 -4.45 -0.73
CA GLU A 71 13.03 -4.20 -2.13
C GLU A 71 11.77 -4.19 -3.01
N PRO A 72 11.81 -3.57 -4.20
CA PRO A 72 10.72 -3.68 -5.17
C PRO A 72 10.36 -5.14 -5.50
N GLN A 73 9.10 -5.40 -5.80
CA GLN A 73 8.53 -6.72 -6.11
C GLN A 73 8.50 -7.72 -4.94
N THR A 74 8.98 -7.35 -3.76
CA THR A 74 8.81 -8.18 -2.56
C THR A 74 7.43 -8.00 -1.95
N THR A 75 6.97 -8.97 -1.17
CA THR A 75 5.64 -8.92 -0.55
C THR A 75 5.71 -8.36 0.86
N VAL A 76 4.87 -7.35 1.11
CA VAL A 76 4.54 -6.80 2.42
C VAL A 76 3.12 -7.20 2.75
N SER A 77 2.96 -8.03 3.79
CA SER A 77 1.64 -8.48 4.26
C SER A 77 1.10 -7.57 5.36
N VAL A 78 -0.23 -7.53 5.48
CA VAL A 78 -0.90 -6.81 6.55
C VAL A 78 -2.08 -7.60 7.08
N LEU A 79 -2.16 -7.73 8.39
CA LEU A 79 -3.25 -8.34 9.15
C LEU A 79 -3.77 -7.31 10.13
N CYS A 80 -4.72 -6.49 9.71
CA CYS A 80 -5.36 -5.49 10.54
C CYS A 80 -6.77 -5.15 10.03
N PRO A 81 -7.64 -4.54 10.86
CA PRO A 81 -8.95 -4.09 10.46
C PRO A 81 -8.87 -2.84 9.59
N ASN A 82 -10.03 -2.25 9.28
CA ASN A 82 -10.10 -1.02 8.47
C ASN A 82 -9.77 0.22 9.32
N VAL A 83 -8.50 0.41 9.62
CA VAL A 83 -7.95 1.56 10.33
C VAL A 83 -7.22 2.50 9.35
N PRO A 84 -6.91 3.75 9.71
CA PRO A 84 -6.17 4.67 8.85
C PRO A 84 -4.85 4.10 8.33
N GLU A 85 -4.14 3.36 9.16
CA GLU A 85 -2.86 2.71 8.87
C GLU A 85 -2.99 1.65 7.76
N MET A 86 -4.11 0.90 7.71
CA MET A 86 -4.42 -0.01 6.60
C MET A 86 -4.55 0.77 5.28
N LEU A 87 -5.25 1.90 5.29
CA LEU A 87 -5.39 2.73 4.10
C LEU A 87 -4.04 3.35 3.68
N GLU A 88 -3.21 3.76 4.63
CA GLU A 88 -1.87 4.26 4.36
C GLU A 88 -0.99 3.20 3.68
N LEU A 89 -1.06 1.95 4.12
CA LEU A 89 -0.34 0.83 3.51
C LEU A 89 -0.73 0.58 2.05
N HIS A 90 -2.00 0.81 1.67
CA HIS A 90 -2.45 0.68 0.28
C HIS A 90 -1.75 1.66 -0.67
N PHE A 91 -1.20 2.75 -0.16
CA PHE A 91 -0.41 3.70 -0.95
C PHE A 91 1.08 3.57 -0.68
N ALA A 92 1.47 3.41 0.58
CA ALA A 92 2.87 3.38 0.97
C ALA A 92 3.61 2.17 0.37
N VAL A 93 3.05 0.97 0.46
CA VAL A 93 3.69 -0.24 -0.08
C VAL A 93 3.89 -0.15 -1.60
N PRO A 94 2.87 0.19 -2.42
CA PRO A 94 3.10 0.39 -3.84
C PRO A 94 4.07 1.55 -4.18
N MET A 95 4.19 2.56 -3.32
CA MET A 95 5.20 3.64 -3.52
C MET A 95 6.64 3.11 -3.45
N THR A 96 6.88 2.01 -2.75
CA THR A 96 8.21 1.35 -2.70
C THR A 96 8.46 0.42 -3.90
N GLY A 97 7.43 0.13 -4.70
CA GLY A 97 7.47 -0.91 -5.73
C GLY A 97 7.24 -2.32 -5.19
N ALA A 98 6.98 -2.47 -3.90
CA ALA A 98 6.62 -3.74 -3.27
C ALA A 98 5.14 -4.10 -3.51
N VAL A 99 4.78 -5.34 -3.24
CA VAL A 99 3.43 -5.89 -3.42
C VAL A 99 2.72 -5.93 -2.06
N LEU A 100 1.58 -5.27 -1.95
CA LEU A 100 0.74 -5.34 -0.76
C LEU A 100 -0.13 -6.61 -0.79
N ASN A 101 -0.07 -7.39 0.29
CA ASN A 101 -0.90 -8.57 0.53
C ASN A 101 -1.76 -8.36 1.78
N THR A 102 -3.04 -8.05 1.59
CA THR A 102 -3.98 -7.86 2.69
C THR A 102 -4.58 -9.20 3.13
N ILE A 103 -4.43 -9.55 4.41
CA ILE A 103 -4.89 -10.80 4.99
C ILE A 103 -6.21 -10.56 5.72
N ASN A 104 -7.21 -11.41 5.49
CA ASN A 104 -8.48 -11.32 6.18
C ASN A 104 -8.31 -11.64 7.67
N THR A 105 -8.78 -10.76 8.54
CA THR A 105 -8.65 -10.86 10.00
C THR A 105 -9.46 -11.99 10.63
N ARG A 106 -10.37 -12.63 9.88
CA ARG A 106 -11.20 -13.76 10.36
C ARG A 106 -10.57 -15.13 10.11
N LEU A 107 -9.37 -15.18 9.57
CA LEU A 107 -8.67 -16.42 9.28
C LEU A 107 -7.95 -16.96 10.52
N ASP A 108 -7.83 -18.29 10.58
CA ASP A 108 -7.04 -18.96 11.60
C ASP A 108 -5.52 -18.85 11.31
N ALA A 109 -4.71 -19.11 12.33
CA ALA A 109 -3.27 -19.00 12.27
C ALA A 109 -2.65 -19.89 11.17
N LYS A 110 -3.19 -21.09 10.93
CA LYS A 110 -2.69 -22.01 9.89
C LYS A 110 -2.91 -21.44 8.48
N THR A 111 -4.07 -20.86 8.25
CA THR A 111 -4.41 -20.23 6.97
C THR A 111 -3.55 -18.98 6.76
N VAL A 112 -3.37 -18.16 7.80
CA VAL A 112 -2.47 -16.99 7.76
C VAL A 112 -1.04 -17.42 7.45
N ALA A 113 -0.51 -18.46 8.11
CA ALA A 113 0.81 -19.00 7.82
C ALA A 113 0.97 -19.45 6.36
N THR A 114 -0.06 -20.13 5.82
CA THR A 114 -0.08 -20.55 4.41
C THR A 114 -0.02 -19.35 3.46
N ILE A 115 -0.77 -18.28 3.74
CA ILE A 115 -0.79 -17.05 2.93
C ILE A 115 0.58 -16.35 3.00
N LEU A 116 1.15 -16.23 4.20
CA LEU A 116 2.48 -15.64 4.40
C LEU A 116 3.58 -16.41 3.64
N GLY A 117 3.54 -17.73 3.73
CA GLY A 117 4.48 -18.62 3.04
C GLY A 117 4.33 -18.57 1.52
N HIS A 118 3.10 -18.72 1.01
CA HIS A 118 2.81 -18.71 -0.43
C HIS A 118 3.09 -17.35 -1.08
N GLY A 119 2.76 -16.25 -0.36
CA GLY A 119 3.02 -14.89 -0.81
C GLY A 119 4.48 -14.46 -0.65
N GLU A 120 5.35 -15.32 -0.11
CA GLU A 120 6.76 -15.03 0.16
C GLU A 120 6.98 -13.73 0.95
N SER A 121 6.12 -13.50 1.95
CA SER A 121 6.11 -12.26 2.73
C SER A 121 7.45 -12.00 3.42
N GLN A 122 7.99 -10.80 3.28
CA GLN A 122 9.22 -10.37 3.97
C GLN A 122 8.93 -9.49 5.17
N MET A 123 7.80 -8.79 5.16
CA MET A 123 7.34 -7.94 6.25
C MET A 123 5.85 -8.19 6.50
N LEU A 124 5.45 -8.17 7.78
CA LEU A 124 4.07 -8.26 8.23
C LEU A 124 3.75 -7.08 9.14
N PHE A 125 2.80 -6.26 8.72
CA PHE A 125 2.12 -5.33 9.61
C PHE A 125 0.97 -6.05 10.29
N VAL A 126 0.88 -5.96 11.61
CA VAL A 126 -0.16 -6.63 12.39
C VAL A 126 -0.74 -5.69 13.43
N ASP A 127 -2.06 -5.61 13.48
CA ASP A 127 -2.76 -4.91 14.53
C ASP A 127 -2.67 -5.70 15.84
N CYS A 128 -2.48 -4.99 16.97
CA CYS A 128 -2.32 -5.60 18.30
C CYS A 128 -3.48 -6.54 18.67
N GLU A 129 -4.68 -6.30 18.16
CA GLU A 129 -5.84 -7.18 18.35
C GLU A 129 -5.60 -8.60 17.79
N TYR A 130 -4.78 -8.73 16.74
CA TYR A 130 -4.49 -10.00 16.06
C TYR A 130 -3.10 -10.55 16.37
N ALA A 131 -2.43 -10.03 17.39
CA ALA A 131 -1.06 -10.42 17.75
C ALA A 131 -0.94 -11.93 18.02
N ASP A 132 -1.86 -12.53 18.76
CA ASP A 132 -1.85 -13.96 19.11
C ASP A 132 -1.95 -14.85 17.84
N VAL A 133 -2.82 -14.47 16.90
CA VAL A 133 -2.99 -15.20 15.63
C VAL A 133 -1.75 -15.07 14.77
N ALA A 134 -1.17 -13.87 14.72
CA ALA A 134 0.05 -13.60 13.95
C ALA A 134 1.24 -14.36 14.53
N GLU A 135 1.43 -14.39 15.85
CA GLU A 135 2.51 -15.12 16.52
C GLU A 135 2.41 -16.63 16.24
N ALA A 136 1.19 -17.20 16.39
CA ALA A 136 0.94 -18.60 16.08
C ALA A 136 1.19 -18.93 14.60
N ALA A 137 0.84 -18.02 13.67
CA ALA A 137 1.09 -18.19 12.24
C ALA A 137 2.59 -18.13 11.92
N LEU A 138 3.31 -17.17 12.49
CA LEU A 138 4.77 -17.00 12.30
C LEU A 138 5.55 -18.19 12.79
N ALA A 139 5.12 -18.83 13.90
CA ALA A 139 5.73 -20.05 14.42
C ALA A 139 5.61 -21.26 13.45
N MET A 140 4.70 -21.19 12.48
CA MET A 140 4.51 -22.22 11.44
C MET A 140 5.23 -21.87 10.12
N CYS A 141 5.85 -20.69 10.03
CA CYS A 141 6.54 -20.26 8.82
C CYS A 141 8.01 -20.70 8.83
N ASP A 142 8.51 -21.19 7.70
CA ASP A 142 9.90 -21.63 7.51
C ASP A 142 10.87 -20.47 7.21
N ARG A 143 10.37 -19.22 7.25
CA ARG A 143 11.15 -18.02 6.89
C ARG A 143 11.07 -16.95 7.97
N THR A 144 12.09 -16.10 8.03
CA THR A 144 12.07 -14.92 8.88
C THR A 144 11.27 -13.82 8.21
N ILE A 145 10.26 -13.29 8.92
CA ILE A 145 9.40 -12.18 8.49
C ILE A 145 9.59 -11.05 9.49
N GLN A 146 9.87 -9.84 9.02
CA GLN A 146 9.91 -8.66 9.88
C GLN A 146 8.49 -8.31 10.33
N VAL A 147 8.28 -8.07 11.62
CA VAL A 147 6.95 -7.77 12.17
C VAL A 147 6.91 -6.34 12.68
N ILE A 148 5.87 -5.62 12.27
CA ILE A 148 5.58 -4.24 12.69
C ILE A 148 4.18 -4.23 13.31
N GLY A 149 4.09 -3.84 14.59
CA GLY A 149 2.82 -3.68 15.29
C GLY A 149 2.10 -2.39 14.88
N ILE A 150 0.78 -2.47 14.73
CA ILE A 150 -0.13 -1.33 14.63
C ILE A 150 -0.89 -1.28 15.94
N ASP A 151 -0.87 -0.13 16.62
CA ASP A 151 -1.60 0.09 17.87
C ASP A 151 -2.51 1.31 17.69
N ASP A 152 -3.81 1.05 17.58
CA ASP A 152 -4.87 2.07 17.52
C ASP A 152 -5.74 2.09 18.78
N SER A 153 -5.38 1.33 19.81
CA SER A 153 -6.13 1.17 21.07
C SER A 153 -6.46 2.48 21.80
N ALA A 154 -5.71 3.55 21.48
CA ALA A 154 -5.94 4.89 22.01
C ALA A 154 -7.07 5.65 21.30
N VAL A 155 -7.67 5.10 20.24
CA VAL A 155 -8.73 5.75 19.45
C VAL A 155 -10.08 5.14 19.79
N ASP A 156 -10.94 5.92 20.45
CA ASP A 156 -12.34 5.55 20.64
C ASP A 156 -13.10 5.71 19.31
N VAL A 157 -13.58 4.62 18.79
CA VAL A 157 -14.32 4.57 17.51
C VAL A 157 -15.82 4.42 17.69
N GLY A 158 -16.33 4.38 18.94
CA GLY A 158 -17.77 4.30 19.26
C GLY A 158 -18.31 2.90 19.27
#